data_707edfaccf184c7cd7908ff7a6eae7cf
#
_entry.id   707edfaccf184c7cd7908ff7a6eae7cf
#
_cell.length_a   1.000
_cell.length_b   1.000
_cell.length_c   1.000
_cell.angle_alpha   90.00
_cell.angle_beta   90.00
_cell.angle_gamma   90.00
#
_symmetry.space_group_name_H-M   'P 1'
#
loop_
_entity.id
_entity.type
_entity.pdbx_description
1 polymer ?
#
loop_
_entity_poly.entity_id
_entity_poly.type
_entity_poly.pdbx_seq_one_letter_code
_entity_poly.pdbx_strand_id
1 'polypeptide(L)'
;MKCYLIGLLSMLPVHAAMGQQAIDVHCYNILPAFKELLDRHGAALEETFPLPDWDVASHLKFMEEASIETSVLSMPAPQPWFGDAEESRRAVRQYNEACARLKADYPGKFLFCASLPLPDVDAA
;
A
#
# COMPACT_ATOMS: atom_id res chain seq x y z
N MET A 1 -31.86 -22.45 60.50
CA MET A 1 -31.10 -22.99 59.36
C MET A 1 -31.10 -21.97 58.26
N LYS A 2 -29.94 -21.31 58.00
CA LYS A 2 -29.76 -20.33 56.92
C LYS A 2 -28.92 -21.01 55.84
N CYS A 3 -29.54 -21.32 54.70
CA CYS A 3 -28.83 -21.80 53.50
C CYS A 3 -28.17 -20.62 52.81
N TYR A 4 -26.86 -20.60 52.78
CA TYR A 4 -26.07 -19.70 51.93
C TYR A 4 -25.89 -20.33 50.57
N LEU A 5 -26.56 -19.76 49.58
CA LEU A 5 -26.37 -20.12 48.15
C LEU A 5 -25.10 -19.40 47.66
N ILE A 6 -24.02 -20.15 47.57
CA ILE A 6 -22.79 -19.64 46.97
C ILE A 6 -22.96 -19.69 45.45
N GLY A 7 -23.21 -18.53 44.86
CA GLY A 7 -23.24 -18.39 43.41
C GLY A 7 -21.84 -18.56 42.82
N LEU A 8 -21.62 -19.66 42.15
CA LEU A 8 -20.41 -19.91 41.34
C LEU A 8 -20.48 -19.04 40.10
N LEU A 9 -19.84 -17.86 40.17
CA LEU A 9 -19.64 -17.00 39.02
C LEU A 9 -18.60 -17.67 38.11
N SER A 10 -19.04 -18.41 37.10
CA SER A 10 -18.17 -18.99 36.08
C SER A 10 -17.50 -17.85 35.31
N MET A 11 -16.24 -17.60 35.60
CA MET A 11 -15.37 -16.80 34.74
C MET A 11 -15.19 -17.55 33.41
N LEU A 12 -15.99 -17.22 32.42
CA LEU A 12 -15.70 -17.58 31.06
C LEU A 12 -14.38 -16.91 30.67
N PRO A 13 -13.38 -17.65 30.15
CA PRO A 13 -12.18 -17.02 29.64
C PRO A 13 -12.59 -16.09 28.51
N VAL A 14 -12.34 -14.81 28.68
CA VAL A 14 -12.34 -13.86 27.57
C VAL A 14 -11.26 -14.34 26.62
N HIS A 15 -11.65 -15.08 25.60
CA HIS A 15 -10.79 -15.32 24.47
C HIS A 15 -10.52 -13.93 23.90
N ALA A 16 -9.32 -13.39 24.18
CA ALA A 16 -8.80 -12.27 23.42
C ALA A 16 -8.92 -12.71 21.94
N ALA A 17 -9.82 -12.09 21.21
CA ALA A 17 -9.87 -12.24 19.78
C ALA A 17 -8.48 -11.83 19.30
N MET A 18 -7.66 -12.80 18.94
CA MET A 18 -6.40 -12.51 18.24
C MET A 18 -6.84 -11.79 16.98
N GLY A 19 -6.59 -10.48 16.93
CA GLY A 19 -7.00 -9.64 15.83
C GLY A 19 -6.52 -10.30 14.55
N GLN A 20 -7.47 -10.61 13.67
CA GLN A 20 -7.16 -11.22 12.39
C GLN A 20 -6.40 -10.16 11.60
N GLN A 21 -5.10 -10.37 11.41
CA GLN A 21 -4.27 -9.47 10.64
C GLN A 21 -4.62 -9.64 9.17
N ALA A 22 -4.89 -8.52 8.49
CA ALA A 22 -5.23 -8.51 7.08
C ALA A 22 -3.99 -8.24 6.23
N ILE A 23 -4.01 -8.75 5.00
CA ILE A 23 -3.07 -8.36 3.95
C ILE A 23 -3.85 -7.57 2.91
N ASP A 24 -3.46 -6.32 2.67
CA ASP A 24 -4.00 -5.50 1.60
C ASP A 24 -3.24 -5.82 0.31
N VAL A 25 -3.91 -6.54 -0.59
CA VAL A 25 -3.32 -7.02 -1.86
C VAL A 25 -3.51 -6.06 -3.03
N HIS A 26 -4.20 -4.94 -2.83
CA HIS A 26 -4.48 -3.96 -3.88
C HIS A 26 -4.32 -2.55 -3.33
N CYS A 27 -3.07 -2.13 -3.16
CA CYS A 27 -2.73 -0.87 -2.57
C CYS A 27 -1.91 -0.02 -3.52
N TYR A 28 -2.43 1.14 -3.91
CA TYR A 28 -1.72 2.10 -4.74
C TYR A 28 -0.86 3.03 -3.87
N ASN A 29 0.38 3.26 -4.33
CA ASN A 29 1.25 4.27 -3.74
C ASN A 29 1.70 5.27 -4.80
N ILE A 30 1.22 6.49 -4.67
CA ILE A 30 1.52 7.57 -5.60
C ILE A 30 2.79 8.28 -5.13
N LEU A 31 3.95 7.70 -5.47
CA LEU A 31 5.23 8.27 -5.10
C LEU A 31 5.40 9.69 -5.66
N PRO A 32 6.01 10.62 -4.92
CA PRO A 32 6.16 12.02 -5.36
C PRO A 32 6.75 12.17 -6.76
N ALA A 33 7.82 11.44 -7.08
CA ALA A 33 8.45 11.49 -8.41
C ALA A 33 7.51 10.99 -9.52
N PHE A 34 6.64 10.03 -9.22
CA PHE A 34 5.63 9.56 -10.17
C PHE A 34 4.52 10.61 -10.35
N LYS A 35 4.07 11.23 -9.28
CA LYS A 35 3.08 12.33 -9.36
C LYS A 35 3.61 13.51 -10.16
N GLU A 36 4.86 13.92 -9.94
CA GLU A 36 5.51 14.97 -10.73
C GLU A 36 5.58 14.64 -12.23
N LEU A 37 5.82 13.37 -12.57
CA LEU A 37 5.77 12.92 -13.97
C LEU A 37 4.37 13.10 -14.56
N LEU A 38 3.34 12.66 -13.84
CA LEU A 38 1.95 12.78 -14.27
C LEU A 38 1.53 14.24 -14.41
N ASP A 39 1.94 15.11 -13.48
CA ASP A 39 1.67 16.55 -13.54
C ASP A 39 2.28 17.20 -14.79
N ARG A 40 3.52 16.86 -15.15
CA ARG A 40 4.18 17.38 -16.36
C ARG A 40 3.44 17.01 -17.65
N HIS A 41 2.78 15.86 -17.66
CA HIS A 41 2.00 15.37 -18.82
C HIS A 41 0.48 15.67 -18.72
N GLY A 42 0.05 16.44 -17.70
CA GLY A 42 -1.36 16.74 -17.48
C GLY A 42 -2.22 15.51 -17.17
N ALA A 43 -1.61 14.48 -16.62
CA ALA A 43 -2.22 13.17 -16.35
C ALA A 43 -2.42 12.89 -14.84
N ALA A 44 -2.25 13.89 -13.97
CA ALA A 44 -2.38 13.74 -12.52
C ALA A 44 -3.83 13.82 -12.01
N LEU A 45 -4.79 13.41 -12.86
CA LEU A 45 -6.20 13.35 -12.51
C LEU A 45 -6.72 11.93 -12.74
N GLU A 46 -7.43 11.40 -11.77
CA GLU A 46 -8.23 10.19 -11.91
C GLU A 46 -9.71 10.59 -11.94
N GLU A 47 -10.41 10.30 -13.03
CA GLU A 47 -11.83 10.67 -13.23
C GLU A 47 -12.15 12.14 -12.87
N THR A 48 -11.26 13.07 -13.20
CA THR A 48 -11.30 14.50 -12.87
C THR A 48 -10.93 14.91 -11.44
N PHE A 49 -10.61 13.94 -10.57
CA PHE A 49 -10.12 14.22 -9.22
C PHE A 49 -8.59 14.26 -9.18
N PRO A 50 -7.99 15.21 -8.45
CA PRO A 50 -6.55 15.24 -8.24
C PRO A 50 -6.09 14.00 -7.52
N LEU A 51 -4.98 13.40 -7.99
CA LEU A 51 -4.35 12.29 -7.27
C LEU A 51 -3.89 12.78 -5.89
N PRO A 52 -4.17 11.99 -4.82
CA PRO A 52 -3.76 12.36 -3.48
C PRO A 52 -2.23 12.37 -3.32
N ASP A 53 -1.75 13.16 -2.37
CA ASP A 53 -0.38 13.04 -1.91
C ASP A 53 -0.23 11.76 -1.09
N TRP A 54 0.86 11.03 -1.33
CA TRP A 54 1.17 9.81 -0.62
C TRP A 54 2.46 9.98 0.18
N ASP A 55 2.44 9.55 1.43
CA ASP A 55 3.63 9.41 2.27
C ASP A 55 3.58 8.14 3.11
N VAL A 56 4.75 7.62 3.44
CA VAL A 56 4.89 6.35 4.15
C VAL A 56 4.36 6.41 5.58
N ALA A 57 4.46 7.54 6.26
CA ALA A 57 4.03 7.66 7.64
C ALA A 57 2.50 7.58 7.76
N SER A 58 1.79 8.29 6.90
CA SER A 58 0.32 8.22 6.80
C SER A 58 -0.16 6.82 6.41
N HIS A 59 0.56 6.14 5.49
CA HIS A 59 0.23 4.79 5.09
C HIS A 59 0.40 3.79 6.26
N LEU A 60 1.52 3.84 6.98
CA LEU A 60 1.75 2.98 8.14
C LEU A 60 0.71 3.20 9.24
N LYS A 61 0.34 4.46 9.48
CA LYS A 61 -0.74 4.80 10.42
C LYS A 61 -2.07 4.19 9.99
N PHE A 62 -2.43 4.30 8.73
CA PHE A 62 -3.63 3.67 8.18
C PHE A 62 -3.60 2.14 8.36
N MET A 63 -2.47 1.48 8.07
CA MET A 63 -2.32 0.04 8.27
C MET A 63 -2.56 -0.35 9.74
N GLU A 64 -2.03 0.43 10.69
CA GLU A 64 -2.25 0.19 12.13
C GLU A 64 -3.73 0.32 12.49
N GLU A 65 -4.39 1.41 12.08
CA GLU A 65 -5.80 1.68 12.37
C GLU A 65 -6.74 0.65 11.73
N ALA A 66 -6.39 0.14 10.55
CA ALA A 66 -7.17 -0.86 9.81
C ALA A 66 -6.79 -2.32 10.13
N SER A 67 -5.85 -2.55 11.07
CA SER A 67 -5.31 -3.89 11.38
C SER A 67 -4.74 -4.62 10.16
N ILE A 68 -4.10 -3.88 9.25
CA ILE A 68 -3.38 -4.41 8.09
C ILE A 68 -1.93 -4.72 8.51
N GLU A 69 -1.52 -5.96 8.34
CA GLU A 69 -0.14 -6.38 8.62
C GLU A 69 0.80 -5.99 7.49
N THR A 70 0.40 -6.29 6.26
CA THR A 70 1.22 -6.11 5.06
C THR A 70 0.38 -5.50 3.95
N SER A 71 0.93 -4.49 3.27
CA SER A 71 0.36 -3.92 2.04
C SER A 71 1.20 -4.30 0.83
N VAL A 72 0.54 -4.73 -0.25
CA VAL A 72 1.17 -5.01 -1.55
C VAL A 72 1.01 -3.78 -2.44
N LEU A 73 2.08 -3.01 -2.56
CA LEU A 73 2.10 -1.76 -3.30
C LEU A 73 2.09 -2.02 -4.81
N SER A 74 1.36 -1.21 -5.55
CA SER A 74 1.34 -1.22 -7.02
C SER A 74 1.27 0.19 -7.57
N MET A 75 1.85 0.37 -8.77
CA MET A 75 1.77 1.63 -9.50
C MET A 75 0.32 1.87 -9.94
N PRO A 76 -0.28 3.02 -9.64
CA PRO A 76 -1.62 3.36 -10.14
C PRO A 76 -1.61 3.67 -11.64
N ALA A 77 -2.80 3.72 -12.24
CA ALA A 77 -2.97 4.30 -13.57
C ALA A 77 -2.78 5.83 -13.54
N PRO A 78 -2.42 6.45 -14.69
CA PRO A 78 -2.05 5.78 -15.95
C PRO A 78 -0.63 5.21 -15.91
N GLN A 79 -0.35 4.25 -16.78
CA GLN A 79 1.04 3.79 -16.98
C GLN A 79 1.90 4.95 -17.51
N PRO A 80 3.20 5.03 -17.15
CA PRO A 80 4.07 6.16 -17.47
C PRO A 80 4.55 6.13 -18.93
N TRP A 81 3.61 6.05 -19.87
CA TRP A 81 3.85 6.10 -21.31
C TRP A 81 3.22 7.35 -21.92
N PHE A 82 4.08 8.30 -22.28
CA PHE A 82 3.68 9.57 -22.90
C PHE A 82 4.37 9.79 -24.26
N GLY A 83 4.77 8.69 -24.95
CA GLY A 83 5.39 8.72 -26.25
C GLY A 83 6.93 8.70 -26.22
N ASP A 84 7.54 8.70 -25.04
CA ASP A 84 9.01 8.59 -24.87
C ASP A 84 9.36 7.30 -24.10
N ALA A 85 10.01 6.36 -24.79
CA ALA A 85 10.41 5.08 -24.22
C ALA A 85 11.45 5.22 -23.10
N GLU A 86 12.40 6.16 -23.24
CA GLU A 86 13.43 6.38 -22.23
C GLU A 86 12.85 7.01 -20.95
N GLU A 87 11.89 7.94 -21.08
CA GLU A 87 11.19 8.50 -19.93
C GLU A 87 10.39 7.41 -19.21
N SER A 88 9.66 6.56 -19.95
CA SER A 88 8.91 5.43 -19.40
C SER A 88 9.82 4.46 -18.64
N ARG A 89 10.94 4.04 -19.22
CA ARG A 89 11.91 3.15 -18.57
C ARG A 89 12.48 3.76 -17.29
N ARG A 90 12.85 5.03 -17.33
CA ARG A 90 13.36 5.75 -16.14
C ARG A 90 12.30 5.81 -15.04
N ALA A 91 11.07 6.17 -15.36
CA ALA A 91 9.98 6.30 -14.41
C ALA A 91 9.67 4.96 -13.73
N VAL A 92 9.55 3.89 -14.50
CA VAL A 92 9.30 2.53 -13.99
C VAL A 92 10.46 2.06 -13.10
N ARG A 93 11.70 2.28 -13.51
CA ARG A 93 12.88 1.92 -12.71
C ARG A 93 12.89 2.66 -11.39
N GLN A 94 12.68 3.98 -11.39
CA GLN A 94 12.64 4.80 -10.18
C GLN A 94 11.55 4.34 -9.23
N TYR A 95 10.37 4.02 -9.76
CA TYR A 95 9.26 3.51 -8.97
C TYR A 95 9.59 2.17 -8.31
N ASN A 96 10.07 1.20 -9.09
CA ASN A 96 10.43 -0.13 -8.59
C ASN A 96 11.54 -0.07 -7.53
N GLU A 97 12.56 0.76 -7.74
CA GLU A 97 13.64 0.97 -6.77
C GLU A 97 13.14 1.63 -5.48
N ALA A 98 12.20 2.58 -5.57
CA ALA A 98 11.60 3.20 -4.39
C ALA A 98 10.75 2.19 -3.60
N CYS A 99 9.96 1.35 -4.26
CA CYS A 99 9.22 0.27 -3.61
C CYS A 99 10.15 -0.78 -2.98
N ALA A 100 11.26 -1.11 -3.64
CA ALA A 100 12.27 -2.02 -3.08
C ALA A 100 12.91 -1.43 -1.80
N ARG A 101 13.19 -0.12 -1.77
CA ARG A 101 13.65 0.57 -0.56
C ARG A 101 12.61 0.53 0.55
N LEU A 102 11.34 0.83 0.26
CA LEU A 102 10.25 0.74 1.26
C LEU A 102 10.16 -0.66 1.88
N LYS A 103 10.26 -1.71 1.05
CA LYS A 103 10.29 -3.09 1.53
C LYS A 103 11.49 -3.37 2.45
N ALA A 104 12.67 -2.82 2.13
CA ALA A 104 13.88 -3.01 2.93
C ALA A 104 13.84 -2.21 4.24
N ASP A 105 13.34 -0.96 4.20
CA ASP A 105 13.29 -0.06 5.36
C ASP A 105 12.19 -0.43 6.36
N TYR A 106 11.12 -1.09 5.88
CA TYR A 106 9.97 -1.50 6.70
C TYR A 106 9.69 -3.00 6.54
N PRO A 107 10.54 -3.88 7.08
CA PRO A 107 10.40 -5.33 6.94
C PRO A 107 9.03 -5.84 7.40
N GLY A 108 8.37 -6.65 6.57
CA GLY A 108 7.05 -7.22 6.87
C GLY A 108 5.87 -6.26 6.61
N LYS A 109 6.11 -4.95 6.40
CA LYS A 109 5.04 -3.98 6.14
C LYS A 109 4.70 -3.85 4.67
N PHE A 110 5.69 -3.90 3.79
CA PHE A 110 5.48 -3.70 2.37
C PHE A 110 6.01 -4.85 1.52
N LEU A 111 5.17 -5.28 0.59
CA LEU A 111 5.52 -6.00 -0.62
C LEU A 111 5.19 -5.10 -1.81
N PHE A 112 5.59 -5.45 -3.03
CA PHE A 112 5.20 -4.68 -4.20
C PHE A 112 5.15 -5.52 -5.47
N CYS A 113 4.29 -5.12 -6.39
CA CYS A 113 4.29 -5.57 -7.76
C CYS A 113 5.20 -4.65 -8.58
N ALA A 114 6.20 -5.21 -9.21
CA ALA A 114 7.05 -4.43 -10.11
C ALA A 114 6.26 -3.97 -11.33
N SER A 115 6.41 -2.70 -11.71
CA SER A 115 5.87 -2.16 -12.94
C SER A 115 6.80 -2.46 -14.12
N LEU A 116 6.23 -2.54 -15.32
CA LEU A 116 6.94 -2.77 -16.56
C LEU A 116 6.80 -1.55 -17.48
N PRO A 117 7.83 -1.21 -18.30
CA PRO A 117 7.80 -0.05 -19.18
C PRO A 117 7.04 -0.33 -20.48
N LEU A 118 5.80 -0.80 -20.37
CA LEU A 118 4.97 -1.06 -21.53
C LEU A 118 4.63 0.24 -22.31
N PRO A 119 4.54 0.19 -23.65
CA PRO A 119 4.50 -1.01 -24.50
C PRO A 119 5.87 -1.54 -24.96
N ASP A 120 6.99 -1.10 -24.35
CA ASP A 120 8.33 -1.56 -24.70
C ASP A 120 8.60 -2.96 -24.11
N VAL A 121 8.23 -3.99 -24.85
CA VAL A 121 8.33 -5.39 -24.40
C VAL A 121 9.79 -5.89 -24.30
N ASP A 122 10.72 -5.25 -25.03
CA ASP A 122 12.13 -5.64 -25.01
C ASP A 122 12.83 -5.13 -23.74
N ALA A 123 12.25 -4.13 -23.08
CA ALA A 123 12.74 -3.56 -21.83
C ALA A 123 11.98 -4.03 -20.58
N ALA A 124 10.95 -4.86 -20.74
CA ALA A 124 10.05 -5.30 -19.69
C ALA A 124 10.57 -6.49 -18.86
#